data_81308e73bedf96eeab8818e64f9eccc6
#
_entry.id   81308e73bedf96eeab8818e64f9eccc6
#
_cell.length_a   1.000
_cell.length_b   1.000
_cell.length_c   1.000
_cell.angle_alpha   90.00
_cell.angle_beta   90.00
_cell.angle_gamma   90.00
#
_symmetry.space_group_name_H-M   'P 1'
#
loop_
_entity.id
_entity.type
_entity.pdbx_description
1 polymer ?
#
loop_
_entity_poly.entity_id
_entity_poly.type
_entity_poly.pdbx_seq_one_letter_code
_entity_poly.pdbx_strand_id
1 'polypeptide(L)'
;MNPFSSTQAIEVPTLMELSHVSRVYGTGEAAVWALRDVSLVIRAGDFVSIVGPSGSGKSTMLGLLGCLDVPTEGTITVGGEEVTRLADAARTRVRGKSIGFVFQQFHLIPHLDALGNVETALLYRSLKPAERRERAMASLERVGLGPRADHRPVQLSGGEQQRVALARALVTEPKILLADEPTGALDTKNAANVMEILSGLQSTERAVVIVTHDTSIANSAARKVSMLDGGIVSDEVLRS
;
A
#
# COMPACT_ATOMS: atom_id res chain seq x y z
N MET A 1 -12.74 -49.29 -8.65
CA MET A 1 -11.61 -48.55 -8.07
C MET A 1 -11.70 -47.14 -8.61
N ASN A 2 -12.11 -46.20 -7.80
CA ASN A 2 -12.30 -44.81 -8.17
C ASN A 2 -11.13 -44.04 -7.55
N PRO A 3 -10.20 -43.47 -8.32
CA PRO A 3 -9.17 -42.60 -7.75
C PRO A 3 -9.79 -41.22 -7.57
N PHE A 4 -10.23 -40.91 -6.36
CA PHE A 4 -10.61 -39.57 -5.99
C PHE A 4 -9.43 -38.61 -6.25
N SER A 5 -9.56 -37.80 -7.27
CA SER A 5 -8.72 -36.66 -7.55
C SER A 5 -8.79 -35.74 -6.33
N SER A 6 -7.73 -35.68 -5.54
CA SER A 6 -7.55 -34.66 -4.52
C SER A 6 -7.36 -33.35 -5.23
N THR A 7 -8.40 -32.55 -5.29
CA THR A 7 -8.31 -31.14 -5.65
C THR A 7 -7.42 -30.49 -4.58
N GLN A 8 -6.13 -30.33 -4.84
CA GLN A 8 -5.28 -29.50 -4.00
C GLN A 8 -5.87 -28.10 -4.05
N ALA A 9 -6.41 -27.63 -2.93
CA ALA A 9 -6.78 -26.24 -2.79
C ALA A 9 -5.51 -25.42 -3.08
N ILE A 10 -5.57 -24.54 -4.07
CA ILE A 10 -4.47 -23.62 -4.38
C ILE A 10 -4.34 -22.71 -3.16
N GLU A 11 -3.28 -22.92 -2.38
CA GLU A 11 -3.01 -22.14 -1.19
C GLU A 11 -2.64 -20.71 -1.61
N VAL A 12 -3.49 -19.74 -1.25
CA VAL A 12 -3.29 -18.33 -1.60
C VAL A 12 -2.07 -17.81 -0.83
N PRO A 13 -1.03 -17.31 -1.52
CA PRO A 13 0.20 -16.87 -0.86
C PRO A 13 -0.01 -15.77 0.15
N THR A 14 0.56 -15.90 1.35
CA THR A 14 0.67 -14.82 2.33
C THR A 14 1.74 -13.83 1.87
N LEU A 15 1.33 -12.59 1.65
CA LEU A 15 2.23 -11.51 1.25
C LEU A 15 2.81 -10.76 2.44
N MET A 16 2.02 -10.62 3.50
CA MET A 16 2.43 -9.97 4.75
C MET A 16 1.67 -10.55 5.93
N GLU A 17 2.36 -10.66 7.06
CA GLU A 17 1.77 -11.09 8.33
C GLU A 17 2.32 -10.23 9.46
N LEU A 18 1.41 -9.71 10.26
CA LEU A 18 1.65 -9.12 11.58
C LEU A 18 1.21 -10.13 12.61
N SER A 19 2.07 -10.48 13.56
CA SER A 19 1.77 -11.43 14.63
C SER A 19 2.04 -10.78 15.98
N HIS A 20 0.96 -10.56 16.77
CA HIS A 20 0.99 -9.98 18.11
C HIS A 20 1.75 -8.65 18.17
N VAL A 21 1.55 -7.79 17.17
CA VAL A 21 2.29 -6.54 17.02
C VAL A 21 1.75 -5.46 17.93
N SER A 22 2.64 -4.88 18.74
CA SER A 22 2.38 -3.67 19.52
C SER A 22 3.35 -2.56 19.15
N ARG A 23 2.89 -1.31 19.21
CA ARG A 23 3.73 -0.13 18.98
C ARG A 23 3.49 0.92 20.04
N VAL A 24 4.55 1.28 20.75
CA VAL A 24 4.55 2.30 21.79
C VAL A 24 5.50 3.42 21.39
N TYR A 25 5.06 4.65 21.49
CA TYR A 25 5.88 5.85 21.33
C TYR A 25 6.09 6.52 22.69
N GLY A 26 7.26 7.06 22.90
CA GLY A 26 7.66 7.66 24.18
C GLY A 26 8.04 6.61 25.23
N THR A 27 8.31 7.06 26.45
CA THR A 27 8.72 6.24 27.59
C THR A 27 8.09 6.74 28.88
N GLY A 28 7.98 5.88 29.90
CA GLY A 28 7.42 6.24 31.19
C GLY A 28 5.95 6.70 31.12
N GLU A 29 5.60 7.76 31.85
CA GLU A 29 4.23 8.29 31.91
C GLU A 29 3.76 8.92 30.58
N ALA A 30 4.69 9.29 29.69
CA ALA A 30 4.38 9.82 28.34
C ALA A 30 4.25 8.73 27.27
N ALA A 31 4.27 7.45 27.65
CA ALA A 31 4.14 6.35 26.69
C ALA A 31 2.74 6.28 26.08
N VAL A 32 2.67 6.34 24.76
CA VAL A 32 1.44 6.23 23.98
C VAL A 32 1.42 4.89 23.24
N TRP A 33 0.47 4.05 23.56
CA TRP A 33 0.23 2.79 22.88
C TRP A 33 -0.55 3.06 21.60
N ALA A 34 0.16 3.16 20.50
CA ALA A 34 -0.44 3.41 19.19
C ALA A 34 -1.03 2.15 18.56
N LEU A 35 -0.42 0.98 18.83
CA LEU A 35 -1.01 -0.34 18.53
C LEU A 35 -0.86 -1.27 19.73
N ARG A 36 -1.83 -2.18 19.89
CA ARG A 36 -1.93 -3.12 21.02
C ARG A 36 -2.29 -4.51 20.50
N ASP A 37 -1.34 -5.43 20.55
CA ASP A 37 -1.54 -6.86 20.26
C ASP A 37 -2.27 -7.12 18.92
N VAL A 38 -1.84 -6.49 17.86
CA VAL A 38 -2.48 -6.56 16.55
C VAL A 38 -1.93 -7.74 15.76
N SER A 39 -2.83 -8.60 15.27
CA SER A 39 -2.51 -9.65 14.31
C SER A 39 -3.32 -9.46 13.04
N LEU A 40 -2.65 -9.50 11.87
CA LEU A 40 -3.26 -9.28 10.57
C LEU A 40 -2.49 -10.04 9.50
N VAL A 41 -3.19 -10.77 8.64
CA VAL A 41 -2.61 -11.44 7.48
C VAL A 41 -3.15 -10.82 6.20
N ILE A 42 -2.25 -10.42 5.30
CA ILE A 42 -2.57 -9.94 3.94
C ILE A 42 -2.14 -11.00 2.96
N ARG A 43 -3.07 -11.47 2.13
CA ARG A 43 -2.83 -12.50 1.11
C ARG A 43 -2.85 -11.93 -0.29
N ALA A 44 -2.28 -12.64 -1.22
CA ALA A 44 -2.42 -12.33 -2.63
C ALA A 44 -3.91 -12.32 -3.02
N GLY A 45 -4.34 -11.33 -3.81
CA GLY A 45 -5.74 -11.14 -4.13
C GLY A 45 -6.55 -10.34 -3.12
N ASP A 46 -6.00 -10.00 -1.95
CA ASP A 46 -6.73 -9.20 -0.98
C ASP A 46 -6.95 -7.76 -1.49
N PHE A 47 -8.18 -7.28 -1.33
CA PHE A 47 -8.52 -5.87 -1.38
C PHE A 47 -9.12 -5.47 -0.03
N VAL A 48 -8.30 -4.86 0.82
CA VAL A 48 -8.60 -4.60 2.23
C VAL A 48 -8.78 -3.11 2.46
N SER A 49 -9.83 -2.74 3.16
CA SER A 49 -9.96 -1.41 3.77
C SER A 49 -9.67 -1.48 5.26
N ILE A 50 -8.83 -0.59 5.77
CA ILE A 50 -8.57 -0.37 7.20
C ILE A 50 -9.27 0.92 7.60
N VAL A 51 -10.22 0.82 8.52
CA VAL A 51 -11.08 1.94 8.95
C VAL A 51 -11.01 2.14 10.46
N GLY A 52 -11.42 3.31 10.92
CA GLY A 52 -11.51 3.63 12.35
C GLY A 52 -11.50 5.14 12.58
N PRO A 53 -11.85 5.61 13.77
CA PRO A 53 -11.82 7.03 14.12
C PRO A 53 -10.39 7.59 14.09
N SER A 54 -10.27 8.93 14.16
CA SER A 54 -8.97 9.57 14.34
C SER A 54 -8.33 9.07 15.64
N GLY A 55 -7.03 8.81 15.63
CA GLY A 55 -6.29 8.27 16.78
C GLY A 55 -6.41 6.76 16.99
N SER A 56 -7.16 6.01 16.18
CA SER A 56 -7.30 4.55 16.34
C SER A 56 -6.05 3.72 15.98
N GLY A 57 -4.96 4.35 15.52
CA GLY A 57 -3.71 3.66 15.19
C GLY A 57 -3.51 3.36 13.69
N LYS A 58 -4.41 3.77 12.80
CA LYS A 58 -4.34 3.46 11.35
C LYS A 58 -3.04 3.89 10.69
N SER A 59 -2.57 5.11 10.95
CA SER A 59 -1.31 5.61 10.36
C SER A 59 -0.09 4.84 10.90
N THR A 60 -0.12 4.44 12.17
CA THR A 60 0.91 3.55 12.75
C THR A 60 0.87 2.18 12.11
N MET A 61 -0.32 1.60 11.94
CA MET A 61 -0.51 0.34 11.22
C MET A 61 0.05 0.44 9.80
N LEU A 62 -0.30 1.49 9.06
CA LEU A 62 0.21 1.72 7.71
C LEU A 62 1.74 1.84 7.69
N GLY A 63 2.33 2.55 8.65
CA GLY A 63 3.78 2.68 8.79
C GLY A 63 4.47 1.33 9.00
N LEU A 64 3.87 0.45 9.80
CA LEU A 64 4.38 -0.91 10.04
C LEU A 64 4.18 -1.82 8.82
N LEU A 65 2.98 -1.82 8.22
CA LEU A 65 2.72 -2.52 6.95
C LEU A 65 3.68 -2.07 5.85
N GLY A 66 4.03 -0.80 5.86
CA GLY A 66 4.96 -0.20 4.91
C GLY A 66 6.44 -0.44 5.20
N CYS A 67 6.79 -1.12 6.28
CA CYS A 67 8.18 -1.25 6.74
C CYS A 67 8.88 0.12 6.91
N LEU A 68 8.12 1.17 7.22
CA LEU A 68 8.63 2.51 7.53
C LEU A 68 8.97 2.66 9.02
N ASP A 69 8.32 1.86 9.85
CA ASP A 69 8.53 1.79 11.29
C ASP A 69 8.78 0.35 11.71
N VAL A 70 9.14 0.15 12.98
CA VAL A 70 9.35 -1.17 13.60
C VAL A 70 8.42 -1.34 14.79
N PRO A 71 7.90 -2.54 15.03
CA PRO A 71 7.07 -2.77 16.20
C PRO A 71 7.92 -2.72 17.48
N THR A 72 7.29 -2.40 18.62
CA THR A 72 7.89 -2.52 19.94
C THR A 72 7.89 -3.97 20.39
N GLU A 73 6.81 -4.70 20.06
CA GLU A 73 6.63 -6.13 20.35
C GLU A 73 5.98 -6.83 19.15
N GLY A 74 6.12 -8.15 19.08
CA GLY A 74 5.59 -8.97 18.00
C GLY A 74 6.49 -9.03 16.78
N THR A 75 6.01 -9.63 15.70
CA THR A 75 6.80 -9.86 14.48
C THR A 75 6.02 -9.45 13.24
N ILE A 76 6.77 -9.00 12.21
CA ILE A 76 6.25 -8.69 10.88
C ILE A 76 7.04 -9.50 9.87
N THR A 77 6.31 -10.19 8.99
CA THR A 77 6.87 -10.96 7.86
C THR A 77 6.36 -10.38 6.54
N VAL A 78 7.24 -10.28 5.54
CA VAL A 78 6.92 -9.83 4.18
C VAL A 78 7.43 -10.87 3.20
N GLY A 79 6.52 -11.52 2.46
CA GLY A 79 6.88 -12.56 1.51
C GLY A 79 7.65 -13.73 2.14
N GLY A 80 7.36 -14.06 3.40
CA GLY A 80 8.02 -15.12 4.17
C GLY A 80 9.33 -14.70 4.86
N GLU A 81 9.80 -13.47 4.68
CA GLU A 81 11.00 -12.93 5.35
C GLU A 81 10.59 -12.10 6.58
N GLU A 82 11.09 -12.44 7.79
CA GLU A 82 10.88 -11.64 8.98
C GLU A 82 11.65 -10.31 8.87
N VAL A 83 10.92 -9.18 8.87
CA VAL A 83 11.49 -7.84 8.70
C VAL A 83 11.72 -7.11 10.01
N THR A 84 11.16 -7.60 11.10
CA THR A 84 11.20 -6.96 12.43
C THR A 84 12.60 -6.66 12.91
N ARG A 85 13.51 -7.60 12.72
CA ARG A 85 14.91 -7.55 13.22
C ARG A 85 15.91 -7.10 12.16
N LEU A 86 15.46 -6.81 10.95
CA LEU A 86 16.35 -6.36 9.88
C LEU A 86 16.92 -4.98 10.17
N ALA A 87 18.21 -4.79 9.84
CA ALA A 87 18.81 -3.46 9.77
C ALA A 87 18.06 -2.59 8.75
N ASP A 88 18.06 -1.28 8.95
CA ASP A 88 17.30 -0.32 8.15
C ASP A 88 17.54 -0.46 6.63
N ALA A 89 18.78 -0.66 6.22
CA ALA A 89 19.13 -0.85 4.81
C ALA A 89 18.52 -2.13 4.21
N ALA A 90 18.41 -3.22 4.98
CA ALA A 90 17.80 -4.47 4.55
C ALA A 90 16.27 -4.30 4.46
N ARG A 91 15.65 -3.67 5.48
CA ARG A 91 14.23 -3.36 5.51
C ARG A 91 13.83 -2.43 4.35
N THR A 92 14.66 -1.43 4.03
CA THR A 92 14.48 -0.55 2.87
C THR A 92 14.49 -1.32 1.55
N ARG A 93 15.34 -2.35 1.42
CA ARG A 93 15.36 -3.22 0.21
C ARG A 93 14.08 -4.03 0.09
N VAL A 94 13.60 -4.64 1.20
CA VAL A 94 12.32 -5.38 1.19
C VAL A 94 11.18 -4.47 0.80
N ARG A 95 11.07 -3.28 1.43
CA ARG A 95 10.07 -2.26 1.09
C ARG A 95 10.12 -1.91 -0.39
N GLY A 96 11.28 -1.51 -0.92
CA GLY A 96 11.44 -1.10 -2.31
C GLY A 96 11.16 -2.21 -3.33
N LYS A 97 11.22 -3.49 -2.93
CA LYS A 97 10.92 -4.64 -3.79
C LYS A 97 9.45 -5.03 -3.76
N SER A 98 8.81 -4.94 -2.60
CA SER A 98 7.54 -5.62 -2.35
C SER A 98 6.37 -4.67 -2.12
N ILE A 99 6.63 -3.39 -1.76
CA ILE A 99 5.60 -2.46 -1.30
C ILE A 99 5.59 -1.20 -2.14
N GLY A 100 4.42 -0.80 -2.63
CA GLY A 100 4.16 0.50 -3.25
C GLY A 100 3.31 1.36 -2.33
N PHE A 101 3.55 2.67 -2.34
CA PHE A 101 2.81 3.64 -1.53
C PHE A 101 2.10 4.68 -2.36
N VAL A 102 0.85 4.95 -2.01
CA VAL A 102 0.03 6.06 -2.49
C VAL A 102 -0.44 6.86 -1.29
N PHE A 103 -0.16 8.16 -1.25
CA PHE A 103 -0.50 9.05 -0.14
C PHE A 103 -1.56 10.06 -0.54
N GLN A 104 -2.31 10.59 0.42
CA GLN A 104 -3.30 11.64 0.23
C GLN A 104 -2.71 12.92 -0.38
N GLN A 105 -1.51 13.33 0.02
CA GLN A 105 -0.83 14.55 -0.44
C GLN A 105 0.07 14.33 -1.66
N PHE A 106 -0.11 13.25 -2.43
CA PHE A 106 0.64 12.90 -3.64
C PHE A 106 2.16 12.78 -3.45
N HIS A 107 2.79 13.63 -2.68
CA HIS A 107 4.24 13.71 -2.42
C HIS A 107 5.07 13.67 -3.72
N LEU A 108 4.64 14.43 -4.72
CA LEU A 108 5.41 14.62 -5.95
C LEU A 108 6.53 15.61 -5.73
N ILE A 109 7.65 15.38 -6.41
CA ILE A 109 8.81 16.28 -6.39
C ILE A 109 8.52 17.45 -7.33
N PRO A 110 8.42 18.69 -6.83
CA PRO A 110 7.85 19.81 -7.61
C PRO A 110 8.66 20.23 -8.83
N HIS A 111 9.99 20.03 -8.79
CA HIS A 111 10.90 20.41 -9.88
C HIS A 111 11.08 19.34 -10.95
N LEU A 112 10.57 18.12 -10.74
CA LEU A 112 10.52 17.04 -11.72
C LEU A 112 9.19 17.05 -12.46
N ASP A 113 9.20 16.63 -13.72
CA ASP A 113 7.99 16.31 -14.48
C ASP A 113 7.35 15.01 -14.00
N ALA A 114 6.22 14.61 -14.58
CA ALA A 114 5.52 13.39 -14.21
C ALA A 114 6.40 12.15 -14.45
N LEU A 115 7.11 12.10 -15.56
CA LEU A 115 8.01 11.01 -15.91
C LEU A 115 9.16 10.89 -14.89
N GLY A 116 9.84 12.01 -14.59
CA GLY A 116 10.91 12.06 -13.60
C GLY A 116 10.43 11.64 -12.21
N ASN A 117 9.21 12.06 -11.80
CA ASN A 117 8.61 11.61 -10.54
C ASN A 117 8.45 10.09 -10.48
N VAL A 118 8.02 9.45 -11.56
CA VAL A 118 7.89 7.98 -11.64
C VAL A 118 9.26 7.30 -11.66
N GLU A 119 10.23 7.84 -12.43
CA GLU A 119 11.60 7.31 -12.49
C GLU A 119 12.28 7.25 -11.12
N THR A 120 11.93 8.16 -10.17
CA THR A 120 12.54 8.17 -8.81
C THR A 120 12.39 6.84 -8.09
N ALA A 121 11.30 6.13 -8.27
CA ALA A 121 11.07 4.83 -7.63
C ALA A 121 12.02 3.73 -8.15
N LEU A 122 12.63 3.93 -9.31
CA LEU A 122 13.55 2.99 -9.94
C LEU A 122 15.02 3.31 -9.71
N LEU A 123 15.36 4.43 -9.03
CA LEU A 123 16.75 4.86 -8.84
C LEU A 123 17.64 3.84 -8.12
N TYR A 124 17.04 3.07 -7.22
CA TYR A 124 17.76 2.05 -6.45
C TYR A 124 17.70 0.65 -7.09
N ARG A 125 17.19 0.56 -8.32
CA ARG A 125 17.21 -0.66 -9.12
C ARG A 125 18.42 -0.64 -10.05
N SER A 126 19.06 -1.78 -10.27
CA SER A 126 20.19 -1.90 -11.20
C SER A 126 19.72 -1.86 -12.67
N LEU A 127 19.09 -0.74 -13.06
CA LEU A 127 18.54 -0.51 -14.40
C LEU A 127 19.34 0.57 -15.13
N LYS A 128 19.49 0.42 -16.45
CA LYS A 128 20.05 1.47 -17.30
C LYS A 128 19.08 2.67 -17.37
N PRO A 129 19.58 3.91 -17.58
CA PRO A 129 18.72 5.10 -17.68
C PRO A 129 17.60 4.97 -18.73
N ALA A 130 17.89 4.42 -19.90
CA ALA A 130 16.88 4.21 -20.95
C ALA A 130 15.77 3.25 -20.50
N GLU A 131 16.12 2.16 -19.83
CA GLU A 131 15.17 1.18 -19.33
C GLU A 131 14.30 1.76 -18.20
N ARG A 132 14.87 2.59 -17.32
CA ARG A 132 14.08 3.30 -16.29
C ARG A 132 13.04 4.20 -16.91
N ARG A 133 13.45 4.99 -17.94
CA ARG A 133 12.57 5.90 -18.65
C ARG A 133 11.44 5.16 -19.36
N GLU A 134 11.75 4.06 -20.02
CA GLU A 134 10.76 3.20 -20.70
C GLU A 134 9.72 2.63 -19.72
N ARG A 135 10.17 2.05 -18.60
CA ARG A 135 9.27 1.53 -17.56
C ARG A 135 8.41 2.62 -16.92
N ALA A 136 8.99 3.78 -16.66
CA ALA A 136 8.27 4.92 -16.11
C ALA A 136 7.20 5.43 -17.08
N MET A 137 7.51 5.52 -18.38
CA MET A 137 6.54 5.89 -19.41
C MET A 137 5.39 4.88 -19.50
N ALA A 138 5.70 3.60 -19.58
CA ALA A 138 4.68 2.53 -19.57
C ALA A 138 3.78 2.59 -18.32
N SER A 139 4.35 2.94 -17.16
CA SER A 139 3.56 3.11 -15.94
C SER A 139 2.64 4.32 -15.99
N LEU A 140 3.06 5.44 -16.59
CA LEU A 140 2.20 6.61 -16.83
C LEU A 140 1.08 6.32 -17.84
N GLU A 141 1.37 5.58 -18.89
CA GLU A 141 0.37 5.15 -19.88
C GLU A 141 -0.72 4.29 -19.24
N ARG A 142 -0.36 3.38 -18.33
CA ARG A 142 -1.32 2.54 -17.59
C ARG A 142 -2.33 3.35 -16.75
N VAL A 143 -1.96 4.55 -16.32
CA VAL A 143 -2.85 5.45 -15.56
C VAL A 143 -3.44 6.57 -16.44
N GLY A 144 -3.27 6.49 -17.77
CA GLY A 144 -3.81 7.45 -18.75
C GLY A 144 -3.09 8.80 -18.76
N LEU A 145 -1.80 8.84 -18.38
CA LEU A 145 -1.00 10.07 -18.32
C LEU A 145 0.19 10.10 -19.29
N GLY A 146 0.26 9.22 -20.28
CA GLY A 146 1.29 9.26 -21.31
C GLY A 146 1.45 10.65 -21.96
N PRO A 147 0.35 11.31 -22.42
CA PRO A 147 0.42 12.66 -23.00
C PRO A 147 0.80 13.78 -22.01
N ARG A 148 0.90 13.49 -20.74
CA ARG A 148 1.23 14.43 -19.64
C ARG A 148 2.61 14.15 -19.03
N ALA A 149 3.41 13.27 -19.62
CA ALA A 149 4.70 12.82 -19.08
C ALA A 149 5.66 13.98 -18.76
N ASP A 150 5.68 15.04 -19.60
CA ASP A 150 6.57 16.20 -19.46
C ASP A 150 5.99 17.31 -18.55
N HIS A 151 4.77 17.14 -18.02
CA HIS A 151 4.13 18.17 -17.19
C HIS A 151 4.65 18.09 -15.75
N ARG A 152 4.96 19.24 -15.16
CA ARG A 152 5.30 19.37 -13.74
C ARG A 152 4.05 19.32 -12.87
N PRO A 153 4.15 18.97 -11.57
CA PRO A 153 3.01 18.90 -10.67
C PRO A 153 2.11 20.14 -10.69
N VAL A 154 2.69 21.34 -10.77
CA VAL A 154 1.93 22.61 -10.84
C VAL A 154 1.05 22.74 -12.11
N GLN A 155 1.32 21.98 -13.14
CA GLN A 155 0.58 21.96 -14.42
C GLN A 155 -0.47 20.83 -14.47
N LEU A 156 -0.56 20.02 -13.42
CA LEU A 156 -1.44 18.87 -13.31
C LEU A 156 -2.57 19.15 -12.32
N SER A 157 -3.78 18.71 -12.66
CA SER A 157 -4.90 18.67 -11.71
C SER A 157 -4.61 17.74 -10.54
N GLY A 158 -5.32 17.87 -9.42
CA GLY A 158 -5.17 16.98 -8.26
C GLY A 158 -5.33 15.50 -8.63
N GLY A 159 -6.32 15.17 -9.46
CA GLY A 159 -6.52 13.80 -9.94
C GLY A 159 -5.39 13.30 -10.85
N GLU A 160 -4.80 14.17 -11.69
CA GLU A 160 -3.62 13.81 -12.48
C GLU A 160 -2.39 13.59 -11.58
N GLN A 161 -2.18 14.46 -10.58
CA GLN A 161 -1.09 14.30 -9.61
C GLN A 161 -1.21 12.99 -8.83
N GLN A 162 -2.42 12.60 -8.43
CA GLN A 162 -2.66 11.32 -7.75
C GLN A 162 -2.36 10.14 -8.68
N ARG A 163 -2.74 10.23 -9.96
CA ARG A 163 -2.39 9.19 -10.93
C ARG A 163 -0.88 9.11 -11.21
N VAL A 164 -0.15 10.23 -11.18
CA VAL A 164 1.34 10.18 -11.21
C VAL A 164 1.89 9.47 -9.97
N ALA A 165 1.38 9.78 -8.77
CA ALA A 165 1.79 9.11 -7.54
C ALA A 165 1.48 7.59 -7.59
N LEU A 166 0.33 7.22 -8.17
CA LEU A 166 -0.05 5.83 -8.40
C LEU A 166 0.90 5.14 -9.40
N ALA A 167 1.22 5.78 -10.54
CA ALA A 167 2.19 5.27 -11.50
C ALA A 167 3.56 5.06 -10.86
N ARG A 168 4.01 6.01 -10.02
CA ARG A 168 5.25 5.88 -9.24
C ARG A 168 5.23 4.70 -8.29
N ALA A 169 4.11 4.44 -7.62
CA ALA A 169 3.95 3.30 -6.74
C ALA A 169 3.96 1.96 -7.50
N LEU A 170 3.45 1.93 -8.73
CA LEU A 170 3.27 0.73 -9.54
C LEU A 170 4.49 0.35 -10.38
N VAL A 171 5.36 1.31 -10.72
CA VAL A 171 6.50 1.09 -11.64
C VAL A 171 7.50 0.05 -11.13
N THR A 172 7.53 -0.18 -9.82
CA THR A 172 8.36 -1.23 -9.18
C THR A 172 7.70 -2.60 -9.18
N GLU A 173 6.47 -2.72 -9.69
CA GLU A 173 5.67 -3.95 -9.69
C GLU A 173 5.52 -4.56 -8.28
N PRO A 174 5.04 -3.78 -7.30
CA PRO A 174 4.95 -4.24 -5.93
C PRO A 174 3.91 -5.35 -5.78
N LYS A 175 4.14 -6.26 -4.83
CA LYS A 175 3.15 -7.27 -4.43
C LYS A 175 2.07 -6.71 -3.51
N ILE A 176 2.38 -5.65 -2.76
CA ILE A 176 1.45 -4.98 -1.85
C ILE A 176 1.40 -3.50 -2.22
N LEU A 177 0.21 -2.98 -2.48
CA LEU A 177 -0.02 -1.55 -2.65
C LEU A 177 -0.74 -1.02 -1.41
N LEU A 178 -0.10 -0.09 -0.72
CA LEU A 178 -0.64 0.62 0.44
C LEU A 178 -1.11 2.00 0.01
N ALA A 179 -2.35 2.34 0.29
CA ALA A 179 -2.95 3.64 -0.06
C ALA A 179 -3.50 4.31 1.21
N ASP A 180 -2.95 5.47 1.55
CA ASP A 180 -3.38 6.30 2.68
C ASP A 180 -4.29 7.41 2.17
N GLU A 181 -5.59 7.33 2.48
CA GLU A 181 -6.62 8.29 2.06
C GLU A 181 -6.48 8.68 0.57
N PRO A 182 -6.43 7.71 -0.37
CA PRO A 182 -5.97 7.96 -1.75
C PRO A 182 -6.87 8.92 -2.54
N THR A 183 -8.04 9.25 -2.02
CA THR A 183 -9.02 10.12 -2.67
C THR A 183 -9.36 11.35 -1.83
N GLY A 184 -8.81 11.50 -0.63
CA GLY A 184 -9.21 12.54 0.33
C GLY A 184 -8.94 13.98 -0.12
N ALA A 185 -8.11 14.19 -1.14
CA ALA A 185 -7.82 15.51 -1.72
C ALA A 185 -8.47 15.71 -3.11
N LEU A 186 -9.38 14.82 -3.54
CA LEU A 186 -9.93 14.79 -4.89
C LEU A 186 -11.43 15.13 -4.91
N ASP A 187 -11.88 15.69 -6.04
CA ASP A 187 -13.31 15.76 -6.35
C ASP A 187 -13.88 14.36 -6.65
N THR A 188 -15.20 14.23 -6.61
CA THR A 188 -15.92 12.96 -6.76
C THR A 188 -15.56 12.20 -8.03
N LYS A 189 -15.38 12.90 -9.18
CA LYS A 189 -15.06 12.26 -10.46
C LYS A 189 -13.64 11.70 -10.46
N ASN A 190 -12.67 12.47 -9.98
CA ASN A 190 -11.29 12.02 -9.90
C ASN A 190 -11.13 10.92 -8.84
N ALA A 191 -11.86 11.00 -7.72
CA ALA A 191 -11.92 9.96 -6.71
C ALA A 191 -12.40 8.62 -7.28
N ALA A 192 -13.51 8.63 -8.03
CA ALA A 192 -14.03 7.42 -8.68
C ALA A 192 -13.00 6.80 -9.65
N ASN A 193 -12.33 7.62 -10.45
CA ASN A 193 -11.29 7.17 -11.39
C ASN A 193 -10.10 6.50 -10.68
N VAL A 194 -9.62 7.10 -9.57
CA VAL A 194 -8.52 6.52 -8.77
C VAL A 194 -8.95 5.20 -8.14
N MET A 195 -10.19 5.11 -7.63
CA MET A 195 -10.71 3.88 -7.04
C MET A 195 -10.91 2.77 -8.09
N GLU A 196 -11.33 3.11 -9.31
CA GLU A 196 -11.42 2.17 -10.43
C GLU A 196 -10.03 1.57 -10.76
N ILE A 197 -9.00 2.43 -10.85
CA ILE A 197 -7.64 1.94 -11.07
C ILE A 197 -7.21 1.03 -9.91
N LEU A 198 -7.39 1.45 -8.63
CA LEU A 198 -6.98 0.68 -7.45
C LEU A 198 -7.67 -0.69 -7.40
N SER A 199 -8.98 -0.75 -7.67
CA SER A 199 -9.72 -2.02 -7.69
C SER A 199 -9.30 -2.94 -8.84
N GLY A 200 -8.93 -2.37 -9.99
CA GLY A 200 -8.40 -3.12 -11.13
C GLY A 200 -6.97 -3.65 -10.95
N LEU A 201 -6.26 -3.21 -9.90
CA LEU A 201 -4.89 -3.66 -9.60
C LEU A 201 -4.83 -4.96 -8.78
N GLN A 202 -5.93 -5.33 -8.14
CA GLN A 202 -6.05 -6.60 -7.44
C GLN A 202 -5.81 -7.76 -8.41
N SER A 203 -4.99 -8.72 -8.02
CA SER A 203 -4.69 -9.91 -8.83
C SER A 203 -4.28 -11.07 -7.94
N THR A 204 -4.19 -12.26 -8.50
CA THR A 204 -3.72 -13.47 -7.79
C THR A 204 -2.31 -13.35 -7.22
N GLU A 205 -1.58 -12.28 -7.53
CA GLU A 205 -0.21 -12.04 -7.06
C GLU A 205 -0.06 -10.74 -6.26
N ARG A 206 -1.10 -9.88 -6.24
CA ARG A 206 -1.04 -8.55 -5.60
C ARG A 206 -2.21 -8.32 -4.67
N ALA A 207 -1.91 -7.72 -3.51
CA ALA A 207 -2.88 -7.17 -2.60
C ALA A 207 -2.92 -5.64 -2.67
N VAL A 208 -4.11 -5.08 -2.39
CA VAL A 208 -4.32 -3.63 -2.21
C VAL A 208 -4.88 -3.41 -0.80
N VAL A 209 -4.25 -2.52 -0.04
CA VAL A 209 -4.69 -2.12 1.30
C VAL A 209 -4.94 -0.62 1.31
N ILE A 210 -6.15 -0.20 1.61
CA ILE A 210 -6.56 1.20 1.68
C ILE A 210 -6.83 1.55 3.14
N VAL A 211 -6.21 2.61 3.62
CA VAL A 211 -6.57 3.26 4.89
C VAL A 211 -7.50 4.42 4.57
N THR A 212 -8.69 4.45 5.15
CA THR A 212 -9.65 5.52 4.91
C THR A 212 -10.63 5.70 6.06
N HIS A 213 -11.18 6.91 6.18
CA HIS A 213 -12.33 7.21 7.04
C HIS A 213 -13.64 7.32 6.22
N ASP A 214 -13.56 7.28 4.89
CA ASP A 214 -14.73 7.31 4.01
C ASP A 214 -15.37 5.92 3.93
N THR A 215 -16.64 5.84 4.38
CA THR A 215 -17.40 4.59 4.40
C THR A 215 -17.71 4.05 3.01
N SER A 216 -17.85 4.92 2.00
CA SER A 216 -18.12 4.50 0.62
C SER A 216 -16.90 3.78 0.03
N ILE A 217 -15.70 4.32 0.26
CA ILE A 217 -14.44 3.71 -0.13
C ILE A 217 -14.20 2.42 0.65
N ALA A 218 -14.44 2.43 1.95
CA ALA A 218 -14.29 1.26 2.79
C ALA A 218 -15.15 0.08 2.29
N ASN A 219 -16.39 0.35 1.90
CA ASN A 219 -17.32 -0.65 1.41
C ASN A 219 -17.05 -1.11 -0.05
N SER A 220 -16.16 -0.44 -0.77
CA SER A 220 -15.71 -0.90 -2.09
C SER A 220 -14.71 -2.05 -2.01
N ALA A 221 -14.03 -2.21 -0.89
CA ALA A 221 -13.09 -3.31 -0.64
C ALA A 221 -13.82 -4.65 -0.44
N ALA A 222 -13.11 -5.75 -0.70
CA ALA A 222 -13.64 -7.11 -0.45
C ALA A 222 -13.58 -7.49 1.05
N ARG A 223 -12.66 -6.88 1.81
CA ARG A 223 -12.44 -7.13 3.23
C ARG A 223 -12.28 -5.82 3.98
N LYS A 224 -12.91 -5.72 5.15
CA LYS A 224 -12.86 -4.53 6.00
C LYS A 224 -12.31 -4.88 7.38
N VAL A 225 -11.25 -4.18 7.75
CA VAL A 225 -10.61 -4.26 9.07
C VAL A 225 -10.93 -2.98 9.83
N SER A 226 -11.63 -3.10 10.97
CA SER A 226 -12.00 -1.95 11.80
C SER A 226 -11.07 -1.85 13.00
N MET A 227 -10.54 -0.65 13.23
CA MET A 227 -9.62 -0.35 14.32
C MET A 227 -10.23 0.61 15.34
N LEU A 228 -9.96 0.36 16.62
CA LEU A 228 -10.32 1.23 17.74
C LEU A 228 -9.22 1.12 18.82
N ASP A 229 -8.81 2.26 19.37
CA ASP A 229 -7.87 2.38 20.49
C ASP A 229 -6.59 1.52 20.32
N GLY A 230 -6.06 1.47 19.09
CA GLY A 230 -4.84 0.73 18.76
C GLY A 230 -5.03 -0.77 18.51
N GLY A 231 -6.25 -1.30 18.62
CA GLY A 231 -6.58 -2.71 18.35
C GLY A 231 -7.43 -2.90 17.11
N ILE A 232 -7.45 -4.12 16.56
CA ILE A 232 -8.44 -4.56 15.56
C ILE A 232 -9.67 -5.04 16.33
N VAL A 233 -10.84 -4.44 16.03
CA VAL A 233 -12.12 -4.79 16.65
C VAL A 233 -13.02 -5.65 15.76
N SER A 234 -12.84 -5.59 14.44
CA SER A 234 -13.45 -6.53 13.50
C SER A 234 -12.58 -6.70 12.24
N ASP A 235 -12.72 -7.87 11.62
CA ASP A 235 -12.09 -8.24 10.35
C ASP A 235 -13.12 -9.05 9.55
N GLU A 236 -13.76 -8.39 8.59
CA GLU A 236 -14.96 -8.88 7.92
C GLU A 236 -14.73 -9.00 6.40
N VAL A 237 -15.05 -10.15 5.83
CA VAL A 237 -15.14 -10.32 4.38
C VAL A 237 -16.50 -9.77 3.91
N LEU A 238 -16.47 -8.73 3.08
CA LEU A 238 -17.66 -8.08 2.56
C LEU A 238 -18.15 -8.69 1.24
N ARG A 239 -17.19 -9.20 0.43
CA ARG A 239 -17.46 -9.82 -0.88
C ARG A 239 -16.47 -10.97 -1.07
N SER A 240 -16.94 -12.09 -1.56
CA SER A 240 -16.14 -13.27 -1.96
C SER A 240 -15.96 -13.29 -3.47
#